data_706d8f9db468e00a2cbcd32364a7f609
#
_entry.id   706d8f9db468e00a2cbcd32364a7f609
#
_cell.length_a   1.000
_cell.length_b   1.000
_cell.length_c   1.000
_cell.angle_alpha   90.00
_cell.angle_beta   90.00
_cell.angle_gamma   90.00
#
_symmetry.space_group_name_H-M   'P 1'
#
loop_
_entity.id
_entity.type
_entity.pdbx_description
1 polymer ?
#
loop_
_entity_poly.entity_id
_entity_poly.type
_entity_poly.pdbx_seq_one_letter_code
_entity_poly.pdbx_strand_id
1 'polypeptide(L)'
;MNLFQKNYKNVEPLAYKLRPKSLEDFVGQEKLLGKDGVITRLILNSTLSNSIFYGPPGCGKSSLGEIISNTLDCNFEKLNATTASVSDIRNVVETARRNIELYNKRTILFLDEIHRFNKNQQDALLSYTEDGTLTLIGATTENPYYNINNALLSRVMVFEFKALTNEDILKLINKGLNFLNISMSDKIKEIIVDISQGDSRIALNYVEMYNNIHTQMTEDEIFSIFKERQVSFDKKQDKYDMISAFIKSVRGSDPDAAVYWLARLLDGGEDPKYMARRLFIEASEDIGMANPEALLIASAAMNACEKIGMPEVRIILAHATIYLAISSKSNSVYEAIDGALADIKKGELQEVPINICHDNVGYKYPHNYTDNFVKQKYMNRKKKYYKPSNNKNEKMIAEKLNKLWNE
;
A
#
# COMPACT_ATOMS: atom_id res chain seq x y z
N MET A 1 26.82 12.60 31.01
CA MET A 1 26.97 11.88 29.72
C MET A 1 27.88 10.69 29.97
N ASN A 2 27.35 9.45 29.92
CA ASN A 2 28.10 8.23 30.28
C ASN A 2 29.13 7.91 29.19
N LEU A 3 30.34 7.48 29.55
CA LEU A 3 31.43 7.15 28.59
C LEU A 3 31.00 6.23 27.45
N PHE A 4 30.07 5.32 27.74
CA PHE A 4 29.48 4.39 26.77
C PHE A 4 28.63 5.09 25.70
N GLN A 5 27.96 6.19 26.00
CA GLN A 5 27.17 6.95 25.02
C GLN A 5 28.04 7.67 23.98
N LYS A 6 29.30 7.95 24.31
CA LYS A 6 30.26 8.57 23.39
C LYS A 6 30.72 7.59 22.31
N ASN A 7 30.83 6.30 22.65
CA ASN A 7 31.24 5.25 21.72
C ASN A 7 30.11 4.92 20.73
N TYR A 8 28.84 4.93 21.17
CA TYR A 8 27.69 4.72 20.26
C TYR A 8 27.56 5.83 19.20
N LYS A 9 27.82 7.10 19.55
CA LYS A 9 27.76 8.21 18.58
C LYS A 9 28.74 8.09 17.42
N ASN A 10 29.86 7.39 17.59
CA ASN A 10 30.84 7.18 16.53
C ASN A 10 30.41 6.09 15.52
N VAL A 11 29.50 5.21 15.89
CA VAL A 11 29.03 4.07 15.08
C VAL A 11 27.68 4.36 14.42
N GLU A 12 27.01 5.46 14.78
CA GLU A 12 25.71 5.84 14.22
C GLU A 12 25.83 6.14 12.72
N PRO A 13 24.93 5.57 11.86
CA PRO A 13 24.90 5.90 10.44
C PRO A 13 24.64 7.39 10.19
N LEU A 14 25.13 7.93 9.07
CA LEU A 14 24.92 9.33 8.68
C LEU A 14 23.43 9.70 8.64
N ALA A 15 22.60 8.82 8.10
CA ALA A 15 21.15 9.00 8.06
C ALA A 15 20.51 9.17 9.45
N TYR A 16 21.10 8.60 10.50
CA TYR A 16 20.65 8.79 11.89
C TYR A 16 21.15 10.11 12.46
N LYS A 17 22.41 10.45 12.25
CA LYS A 17 23.04 11.69 12.73
C LYS A 17 22.36 12.95 12.16
N LEU A 18 21.89 12.88 10.92
CA LEU A 18 21.26 13.99 10.20
C LEU A 18 19.74 14.03 10.30
N ARG A 19 19.14 13.21 11.18
CA ARG A 19 17.68 13.33 11.44
C ARG A 19 17.33 14.75 11.85
N PRO A 20 16.26 15.32 11.26
CA PRO A 20 15.79 16.64 11.64
C PRO A 20 15.36 16.65 13.12
N LYS A 21 15.71 17.72 13.83
CA LYS A 21 15.40 17.89 15.27
C LYS A 21 14.33 18.93 15.50
N SER A 22 14.02 19.74 14.50
CA SER A 22 12.96 20.77 14.52
C SER A 22 12.21 20.75 13.19
N LEU A 23 11.08 21.45 13.13
CA LEU A 23 10.31 21.59 11.88
C LEU A 23 11.08 22.38 10.82
N GLU A 24 11.90 23.35 11.23
CA GLU A 24 12.76 24.13 10.31
C GLU A 24 13.84 23.28 9.66
N ASP A 25 14.32 22.26 10.34
CA ASP A 25 15.32 21.31 9.81
C ASP A 25 14.71 20.28 8.84
N PHE A 26 13.38 20.19 8.80
CA PHE A 26 12.71 19.18 8.03
C PHE A 26 12.75 19.53 6.55
N VAL A 27 13.10 18.56 5.70
CA VAL A 27 13.19 18.74 4.25
C VAL A 27 11.98 18.09 3.58
N GLY A 28 11.33 18.84 2.68
CA GLY A 28 10.15 18.38 1.95
C GLY A 28 8.85 18.44 2.77
N GLN A 29 7.78 17.88 2.21
CA GLN A 29 6.44 17.86 2.80
C GLN A 29 5.83 19.26 3.02
N GLU A 30 6.10 20.22 2.16
CA GLU A 30 5.70 21.64 2.30
C GLU A 30 4.21 21.84 2.60
N LYS A 31 3.33 21.01 2.01
CA LYS A 31 1.88 21.09 2.26
C LYS A 31 1.48 20.70 3.68
N LEU A 32 2.26 19.83 4.31
CA LEU A 32 2.00 19.35 5.68
C LEU A 32 2.76 20.16 6.72
N LEU A 33 4.02 20.50 6.44
CA LEU A 33 5.00 21.00 7.39
C LEU A 33 5.54 22.40 7.06
N GLY A 34 5.18 22.98 5.91
CA GLY A 34 5.53 24.36 5.60
C GLY A 34 4.94 25.36 6.62
N LYS A 35 5.27 26.63 6.51
CA LYS A 35 4.77 27.70 7.45
C LYS A 35 3.25 27.68 7.61
N ASP A 36 2.53 27.38 6.53
CA ASP A 36 1.06 27.27 6.51
C ASP A 36 0.57 25.82 6.52
N GLY A 37 1.47 24.86 6.75
CA GLY A 37 1.17 23.44 6.72
C GLY A 37 0.17 23.04 7.80
N VAL A 38 -0.70 22.07 7.46
CA VAL A 38 -1.77 21.66 8.38
C VAL A 38 -1.23 21.06 9.68
N ILE A 39 -0.18 20.23 9.59
CA ILE A 39 0.43 19.61 10.80
C ILE A 39 1.16 20.67 11.61
N THR A 40 1.87 21.62 10.98
CA THR A 40 2.52 22.73 11.66
C THR A 40 1.53 23.54 12.49
N ARG A 41 0.38 23.88 11.91
CA ARG A 41 -0.69 24.61 12.66
C ARG A 41 -1.26 23.80 13.82
N LEU A 42 -1.45 22.48 13.64
CA LEU A 42 -1.93 21.60 14.71
C LEU A 42 -0.93 21.51 15.87
N ILE A 43 0.38 21.46 15.56
CA ILE A 43 1.45 21.44 16.56
C ILE A 43 1.50 22.78 17.31
N LEU A 44 1.54 23.90 16.58
CA LEU A 44 1.61 25.25 17.19
C LEU A 44 0.41 25.55 18.10
N ASN A 45 -0.77 25.04 17.76
CA ASN A 45 -1.98 25.20 18.57
C ASN A 45 -2.13 24.11 19.65
N SER A 46 -1.19 23.17 19.77
CA SER A 46 -1.26 22.01 20.69
C SER A 46 -2.54 21.17 20.53
N THR A 47 -3.10 21.14 19.32
CA THR A 47 -4.37 20.46 18.99
C THR A 47 -4.17 19.18 18.17
N LEU A 48 -2.92 18.72 18.00
CA LEU A 48 -2.66 17.45 17.30
C LEU A 48 -3.27 16.31 18.09
N SER A 49 -4.19 15.61 17.44
CA SER A 49 -4.87 14.42 17.95
C SER A 49 -4.31 13.15 17.32
N ASN A 50 -4.95 12.00 17.61
CA ASN A 50 -4.60 10.73 17.02
C ASN A 50 -4.47 10.83 15.50
N SER A 51 -3.38 10.33 14.95
CA SER A 51 -3.02 10.53 13.54
C SER A 51 -2.37 9.29 12.93
N ILE A 52 -2.54 9.13 11.64
CA ILE A 52 -1.81 8.13 10.84
C ILE A 52 -1.04 8.85 9.74
N PHE A 53 0.26 8.62 9.71
CA PHE A 53 1.16 9.10 8.68
C PHE A 53 1.43 7.95 7.69
N TYR A 54 0.95 8.07 6.45
CA TYR A 54 1.21 7.04 5.45
C TYR A 54 1.96 7.61 4.24
N GLY A 55 2.74 6.76 3.59
CA GLY A 55 3.52 7.13 2.40
C GLY A 55 4.84 6.36 2.29
N PRO A 56 5.62 6.61 1.24
CA PRO A 56 6.83 5.83 0.94
C PRO A 56 7.86 5.85 2.07
N PRO A 57 8.81 4.91 2.06
CA PRO A 57 9.90 4.91 3.01
C PRO A 57 10.78 6.16 2.86
N GLY A 58 11.51 6.53 3.91
CA GLY A 58 12.49 7.61 3.89
C GLY A 58 11.96 9.03 3.75
N CYS A 59 10.64 9.25 3.79
CA CYS A 59 10.02 10.58 3.67
C CYS A 59 9.88 11.34 5.01
N GLY A 60 10.41 10.81 6.13
CA GLY A 60 10.51 11.51 7.41
C GLY A 60 9.42 11.22 8.44
N LYS A 61 8.50 10.28 8.23
CA LYS A 61 7.39 9.97 9.16
C LYS A 61 7.84 9.77 10.61
N SER A 62 8.85 8.92 10.83
CA SER A 62 9.35 8.63 12.18
C SER A 62 10.07 9.81 12.82
N SER A 63 10.80 10.60 12.03
CA SER A 63 11.47 11.81 12.53
C SER A 63 10.45 12.88 12.96
N LEU A 64 9.35 13.01 12.22
CA LEU A 64 8.30 13.94 12.59
C LEU A 64 7.65 13.57 13.92
N GLY A 65 7.42 12.29 14.20
CA GLY A 65 6.90 11.84 15.49
C GLY A 65 7.77 12.32 16.69
N GLU A 66 9.09 12.21 16.54
CA GLU A 66 10.06 12.68 17.55
C GLU A 66 10.04 14.23 17.68
N ILE A 67 9.95 14.96 16.56
CA ILE A 67 9.84 16.43 16.58
C ILE A 67 8.57 16.88 17.26
N ILE A 68 7.43 16.27 16.96
CA ILE A 68 6.14 16.58 17.56
C ILE A 68 6.20 16.43 19.08
N SER A 69 6.75 15.31 19.54
CA SER A 69 6.87 15.03 20.98
C SER A 69 7.74 16.06 21.70
N ASN A 70 8.87 16.42 21.11
CA ASN A 70 9.76 17.44 21.67
C ASN A 70 9.11 18.83 21.69
N THR A 71 8.39 19.19 20.63
CA THR A 71 7.75 20.50 20.50
C THR A 71 6.57 20.66 21.48
N LEU A 72 5.80 19.59 21.71
CA LEU A 72 4.64 19.59 22.60
C LEU A 72 5.02 19.25 24.06
N ASP A 73 6.29 19.04 24.37
CA ASP A 73 6.78 18.59 25.70
C ASP A 73 6.02 17.35 26.22
N CYS A 74 5.78 16.39 25.34
CA CYS A 74 5.11 15.14 25.67
C CYS A 74 6.13 14.04 25.98
N ASN A 75 5.70 13.01 26.74
CA ASN A 75 6.47 11.77 26.78
C ASN A 75 6.34 11.03 25.45
N PHE A 76 7.42 10.42 24.97
CA PHE A 76 7.47 9.74 23.68
C PHE A 76 7.82 8.26 23.85
N GLU A 77 6.86 7.42 23.51
CA GLU A 77 7.04 5.97 23.48
C GLU A 77 6.97 5.50 22.02
N LYS A 78 7.96 4.69 21.63
CA LYS A 78 8.05 4.16 20.26
C LYS A 78 7.95 2.66 20.28
N LEU A 79 6.99 2.12 19.53
CA LEU A 79 6.84 0.70 19.27
C LEU A 79 6.92 0.42 17.75
N ASN A 80 7.38 -0.77 17.42
CA ASN A 80 7.32 -1.27 16.05
C ASN A 80 6.30 -2.42 15.99
N ALA A 81 5.29 -2.30 15.15
CA ALA A 81 4.21 -3.27 15.05
C ALA A 81 4.66 -4.67 14.57
N THR A 82 5.84 -4.78 13.96
CA THR A 82 6.40 -6.10 13.58
C THR A 82 6.86 -6.94 14.76
N THR A 83 7.21 -6.32 15.87
CA THR A 83 7.77 -6.98 17.07
C THR A 83 6.93 -6.79 18.32
N ALA A 84 6.09 -5.75 18.35
CA ALA A 84 5.31 -5.40 19.52
C ALA A 84 4.11 -6.34 19.74
N SER A 85 3.86 -6.66 20.99
CA SER A 85 2.73 -7.43 21.48
C SER A 85 1.67 -6.56 22.16
N VAL A 86 0.50 -7.13 22.48
CA VAL A 86 -0.53 -6.46 23.28
C VAL A 86 -0.01 -6.10 24.69
N SER A 87 0.92 -6.88 25.25
CA SER A 87 1.54 -6.57 26.54
C SER A 87 2.40 -5.31 26.47
N ASP A 88 3.09 -5.08 25.36
CA ASP A 88 3.90 -3.86 25.19
C ASP A 88 3.02 -2.62 25.13
N ILE A 89 1.86 -2.72 24.46
CA ILE A 89 0.85 -1.64 24.46
C ILE A 89 0.39 -1.34 25.89
N ARG A 90 0.08 -2.36 26.70
CA ARG A 90 -0.35 -2.18 28.08
C ARG A 90 0.71 -1.52 28.95
N ASN A 91 1.98 -1.90 28.78
CA ASN A 91 3.11 -1.27 29.49
C ASN A 91 3.23 0.22 29.18
N VAL A 92 3.05 0.59 27.89
CA VAL A 92 3.02 2.00 27.48
C VAL A 92 1.83 2.74 28.10
N VAL A 93 0.66 2.12 28.15
CA VAL A 93 -0.54 2.69 28.79
C VAL A 93 -0.33 2.94 30.28
N GLU A 94 0.27 1.98 31.00
CA GLU A 94 0.59 2.15 32.43
C GLU A 94 1.58 3.31 32.64
N THR A 95 2.59 3.42 31.77
CA THR A 95 3.53 4.54 31.79
C THR A 95 2.82 5.86 31.51
N ALA A 96 1.91 5.88 30.54
CA ALA A 96 1.13 7.07 30.19
C ALA A 96 0.24 7.53 31.33
N ARG A 97 -0.47 6.62 32.00
CA ARG A 97 -1.29 6.94 33.18
C ARG A 97 -0.45 7.54 34.29
N ARG A 98 0.68 6.91 34.60
CA ARG A 98 1.63 7.43 35.60
C ARG A 98 2.13 8.83 35.26
N ASN A 99 2.43 9.09 33.96
CA ASN A 99 2.89 10.40 33.51
C ASN A 99 1.80 11.47 33.67
N ILE A 100 0.55 11.12 33.40
CA ILE A 100 -0.59 12.04 33.61
C ILE A 100 -0.77 12.30 35.12
N GLU A 101 -0.83 11.26 35.95
CA GLU A 101 -1.10 11.36 37.37
C GLU A 101 -0.01 12.11 38.14
N LEU A 102 1.27 11.83 37.86
CA LEU A 102 2.39 12.37 38.61
C LEU A 102 2.93 13.70 38.06
N TYR A 103 2.87 13.87 36.74
CA TYR A 103 3.57 14.96 36.06
C TYR A 103 2.66 15.83 35.19
N ASN A 104 1.37 15.53 35.12
CA ASN A 104 0.41 16.16 34.19
C ASN A 104 0.94 16.21 32.75
N LYS A 105 1.66 15.15 32.33
CA LYS A 105 2.34 15.07 31.04
C LYS A 105 1.69 14.05 30.13
N ARG A 106 1.30 14.46 28.91
CA ARG A 106 0.73 13.57 27.91
C ARG A 106 1.79 12.61 27.37
N THR A 107 1.35 11.44 26.91
CA THR A 107 2.22 10.46 26.23
C THR A 107 1.78 10.29 24.79
N ILE A 108 2.74 10.45 23.87
CA ILE A 108 2.58 10.11 22.45
C ILE A 108 3.13 8.69 22.24
N LEU A 109 2.27 7.80 21.76
CA LEU A 109 2.69 6.50 21.26
C LEU A 109 2.91 6.61 19.75
N PHE A 110 4.17 6.53 19.33
CA PHE A 110 4.52 6.37 17.92
C PHE A 110 4.59 4.89 17.58
N LEU A 111 3.68 4.42 16.72
CA LEU A 111 3.59 3.04 16.29
C LEU A 111 4.03 2.90 14.83
N ASP A 112 5.26 2.41 14.62
CA ASP A 112 5.81 2.19 13.28
C ASP A 112 5.22 0.92 12.65
N GLU A 113 4.99 0.95 11.34
CA GLU A 113 4.39 -0.13 10.54
C GLU A 113 3.04 -0.62 11.09
N ILE A 114 2.17 0.30 11.51
CA ILE A 114 0.87 0.00 12.17
C ILE A 114 0.01 -1.01 11.40
N HIS A 115 0.14 -1.11 10.08
CA HIS A 115 -0.57 -2.08 9.23
C HIS A 115 -0.20 -3.55 9.54
N ARG A 116 0.90 -3.80 10.26
CA ARG A 116 1.30 -5.15 10.70
C ARG A 116 0.53 -5.64 11.93
N PHE A 117 -0.13 -4.75 12.64
CA PHE A 117 -1.00 -5.15 13.75
C PHE A 117 -2.23 -5.87 13.23
N ASN A 118 -2.53 -7.02 13.83
CA ASN A 118 -3.79 -7.71 13.60
C ASN A 118 -4.97 -6.94 14.24
N LYS A 119 -6.20 -7.36 13.93
CA LYS A 119 -7.41 -6.71 14.40
C LYS A 119 -7.45 -6.55 15.92
N ASN A 120 -7.10 -7.60 16.67
CA ASN A 120 -7.12 -7.57 18.14
C ASN A 120 -6.11 -6.57 18.73
N GLN A 121 -4.95 -6.42 18.09
CA GLN A 121 -3.95 -5.44 18.50
C GLN A 121 -4.39 -4.00 18.17
N GLN A 122 -5.04 -3.80 17.03
CA GLN A 122 -5.62 -2.49 16.68
C GLN A 122 -6.80 -2.15 17.63
N ASP A 123 -7.65 -3.12 17.95
CA ASP A 123 -8.77 -2.92 18.88
C ASP A 123 -8.29 -2.59 20.30
N ALA A 124 -7.15 -3.12 20.72
CA ALA A 124 -6.55 -2.78 22.02
C ALA A 124 -6.13 -1.31 22.15
N LEU A 125 -5.94 -0.58 21.03
CA LEU A 125 -5.61 0.85 21.04
C LEU A 125 -6.85 1.72 21.17
N LEU A 126 -8.04 1.24 20.82
CA LEU A 126 -9.26 2.05 20.72
C LEU A 126 -9.61 2.75 22.03
N SER A 127 -9.71 2.01 23.14
CA SER A 127 -10.09 2.57 24.43
C SER A 127 -9.15 3.67 24.91
N TYR A 128 -7.85 3.48 24.70
CA TYR A 128 -6.81 4.39 25.17
C TYR A 128 -6.66 5.66 24.31
N THR A 129 -7.10 5.56 23.05
CA THR A 129 -7.17 6.72 22.15
C THR A 129 -8.46 7.51 22.32
N GLU A 130 -9.53 6.88 22.82
CA GLU A 130 -10.81 7.52 23.11
C GLU A 130 -10.79 8.30 24.44
N ASP A 131 -10.23 7.70 25.48
CA ASP A 131 -10.17 8.32 26.83
C ASP A 131 -9.05 9.36 26.97
N GLY A 132 -8.21 9.53 25.93
CA GLY A 132 -7.11 10.49 25.92
C GLY A 132 -5.89 10.07 26.74
N THR A 133 -5.84 8.83 27.25
CA THR A 133 -4.66 8.28 27.95
C THR A 133 -3.43 8.31 27.05
N LEU A 134 -3.60 8.01 25.75
CA LEU A 134 -2.55 8.04 24.74
C LEU A 134 -2.95 8.95 23.58
N THR A 135 -1.98 9.66 23.02
CA THR A 135 -2.08 10.22 21.66
C THR A 135 -1.35 9.29 20.71
N LEU A 136 -2.09 8.66 19.79
CA LEU A 136 -1.52 7.73 18.81
C LEU A 136 -1.01 8.45 17.58
N ILE A 137 0.23 8.18 17.19
CA ILE A 137 0.77 8.50 15.86
C ILE A 137 1.18 7.17 15.20
N GLY A 138 0.33 6.66 14.32
CA GLY A 138 0.64 5.47 13.51
C GLY A 138 1.43 5.86 12.27
N ALA A 139 2.49 5.10 11.93
CA ALA A 139 3.20 5.23 10.66
C ALA A 139 3.05 3.98 9.82
N THR A 140 2.90 4.13 8.51
CA THR A 140 2.78 3.01 7.57
C THR A 140 3.28 3.39 6.17
N THR A 141 3.75 2.39 5.43
CA THR A 141 4.05 2.52 4.00
C THR A 141 2.86 2.16 3.11
N GLU A 142 1.83 1.52 3.67
CA GLU A 142 0.65 1.05 2.95
C GLU A 142 -0.53 2.00 3.12
N ASN A 143 -1.48 1.97 2.18
CA ASN A 143 -2.68 2.79 2.29
C ASN A 143 -3.53 2.33 3.50
N PRO A 144 -3.76 3.19 4.50
CA PRO A 144 -4.41 2.82 5.75
C PRO A 144 -5.87 2.39 5.58
N TYR A 145 -6.55 2.86 4.55
CA TYR A 145 -7.96 2.52 4.29
C TYR A 145 -8.20 1.04 3.95
N TYR A 146 -7.14 0.28 3.61
CA TYR A 146 -7.24 -1.15 3.33
C TYR A 146 -6.79 -2.04 4.50
N ASN A 147 -5.89 -1.53 5.34
CA ASN A 147 -5.18 -2.37 6.31
C ASN A 147 -5.46 -2.00 7.77
N ILE A 148 -6.14 -0.88 8.01
CA ILE A 148 -6.51 -0.45 9.35
C ILE A 148 -8.02 -0.59 9.52
N ASN A 149 -8.45 -1.06 10.69
CA ASN A 149 -9.87 -1.27 10.94
C ASN A 149 -10.65 0.05 10.97
N ASN A 150 -11.91 0.00 10.53
CA ASN A 150 -12.75 1.19 10.41
C ASN A 150 -12.98 1.89 11.76
N ALA A 151 -12.96 1.14 12.87
CA ALA A 151 -13.16 1.69 14.20
C ALA A 151 -11.99 2.61 14.59
N LEU A 152 -10.74 2.24 14.26
CA LEU A 152 -9.58 3.08 14.48
C LEU A 152 -9.52 4.24 13.48
N LEU A 153 -9.82 3.97 12.19
CA LEU A 153 -9.83 5.02 11.15
C LEU A 153 -10.82 6.16 11.45
N SER A 154 -11.96 5.87 12.05
CA SER A 154 -12.95 6.89 12.42
C SER A 154 -12.48 7.85 13.55
N ARG A 155 -11.38 7.54 14.22
CA ARG A 155 -10.84 8.25 15.39
C ARG A 155 -9.49 8.91 15.16
N VAL A 156 -8.94 8.79 13.95
CA VAL A 156 -7.63 9.31 13.60
C VAL A 156 -7.68 10.26 12.41
N MET A 157 -6.81 11.23 12.37
CA MET A 157 -6.55 12.01 11.16
C MET A 157 -5.51 11.31 10.30
N VAL A 158 -5.76 11.21 8.99
CA VAL A 158 -4.87 10.53 8.05
C VAL A 158 -4.12 11.57 7.23
N PHE A 159 -2.79 11.50 7.25
CA PHE A 159 -1.90 12.41 6.50
C PHE A 159 -1.04 11.64 5.52
N GLU A 160 -1.11 12.03 4.25
CA GLU A 160 -0.31 11.45 3.18
C GLU A 160 1.04 12.14 3.05
N PHE A 161 2.11 11.38 3.23
CA PHE A 161 3.48 11.79 2.96
C PHE A 161 3.87 11.38 1.54
N LYS A 162 4.48 12.30 0.81
CA LYS A 162 4.98 12.04 -0.54
C LYS A 162 6.46 11.67 -0.51
N ALA A 163 6.92 10.98 -1.55
CA ALA A 163 8.36 10.83 -1.79
C ALA A 163 9.01 12.22 -1.85
N LEU A 164 10.22 12.33 -1.37
CA LEU A 164 11.00 13.55 -1.49
C LEU A 164 11.30 13.86 -2.96
N THR A 165 11.27 15.13 -3.33
CA THR A 165 11.63 15.55 -4.69
C THR A 165 13.15 15.45 -4.90
N ASN A 166 13.58 15.46 -6.16
CA ASN A 166 15.01 15.47 -6.48
C ASN A 166 15.73 16.66 -5.82
N GLU A 167 15.07 17.82 -5.75
CA GLU A 167 15.61 19.00 -5.06
C GLU A 167 15.76 18.78 -3.55
N ASP A 168 14.79 18.11 -2.92
CA ASP A 168 14.83 17.79 -1.50
C ASP A 168 15.96 16.80 -1.19
N ILE A 169 16.11 15.76 -2.02
CA ILE A 169 17.22 14.82 -1.89
C ILE A 169 18.57 15.53 -2.07
N LEU A 170 18.68 16.42 -3.03
CA LEU A 170 19.92 17.20 -3.25
C LEU A 170 20.25 18.08 -2.05
N LYS A 171 19.26 18.70 -1.40
CA LYS A 171 19.46 19.44 -0.13
C LYS A 171 20.01 18.52 0.96
N LEU A 172 19.49 17.29 1.09
CA LEU A 172 19.95 16.32 2.08
C LEU A 172 21.37 15.82 1.78
N ILE A 173 21.69 15.55 0.51
CA ILE A 173 23.06 15.21 0.08
C ILE A 173 24.03 16.33 0.48
N ASN A 174 23.72 17.59 0.14
CA ASN A 174 24.57 18.72 0.48
C ASN A 174 24.70 18.92 2.00
N LYS A 175 23.61 18.69 2.78
CA LYS A 175 23.66 18.69 4.24
C LYS A 175 24.62 17.60 4.76
N GLY A 176 24.59 16.41 4.14
CA GLY A 176 25.49 15.30 4.47
C GLY A 176 26.96 15.62 4.15
N LEU A 177 27.23 16.17 2.97
CA LEU A 177 28.57 16.59 2.55
C LEU A 177 29.17 17.66 3.47
N ASN A 178 28.38 18.67 3.82
CA ASN A 178 28.76 19.70 4.77
C ASN A 178 29.07 19.14 6.16
N PHE A 179 28.23 18.19 6.64
CA PHE A 179 28.44 17.54 7.94
C PHE A 179 29.76 16.73 7.98
N LEU A 180 30.11 16.08 6.87
CA LEU A 180 31.32 15.28 6.73
C LEU A 180 32.53 16.12 6.32
N ASN A 181 32.35 17.40 5.98
CA ASN A 181 33.37 18.30 5.47
C ASN A 181 34.08 17.76 4.23
N ILE A 182 33.32 17.22 3.28
CA ILE A 182 33.82 16.67 2.00
C ILE A 182 33.11 17.33 0.83
N SER A 183 33.71 17.23 -0.36
CA SER A 183 33.14 17.64 -1.64
C SER A 183 32.79 16.43 -2.52
N MET A 184 31.84 16.60 -3.41
CA MET A 184 31.38 15.57 -4.34
C MET A 184 31.00 16.26 -5.65
N SER A 185 31.37 15.67 -6.79
CA SER A 185 30.98 16.23 -8.11
C SER A 185 29.48 16.14 -8.32
N ASP A 186 28.95 17.03 -9.15
CA ASP A 186 27.50 17.04 -9.45
C ASP A 186 27.07 15.76 -10.17
N LYS A 187 27.94 15.17 -10.99
CA LYS A 187 27.73 13.88 -11.64
C LYS A 187 27.42 12.75 -10.64
N ILE A 188 28.15 12.72 -9.52
CA ILE A 188 27.91 11.72 -8.45
C ILE A 188 26.65 12.06 -7.66
N LYS A 189 26.37 13.35 -7.41
CA LYS A 189 25.12 13.75 -6.73
C LYS A 189 23.89 13.37 -7.52
N GLU A 190 23.90 13.61 -8.84
CA GLU A 190 22.77 13.25 -9.72
C GLU A 190 22.47 11.75 -9.68
N ILE A 191 23.49 10.89 -9.77
CA ILE A 191 23.28 9.44 -9.70
C ILE A 191 22.76 8.99 -8.34
N ILE A 192 23.17 9.63 -7.22
CA ILE A 192 22.61 9.35 -5.89
C ILE A 192 21.14 9.79 -5.81
N VAL A 193 20.79 10.95 -6.38
CA VAL A 193 19.41 11.41 -6.47
C VAL A 193 18.55 10.37 -7.18
N ASP A 194 18.99 9.90 -8.34
CA ASP A 194 18.27 8.91 -9.13
C ASP A 194 18.10 7.58 -8.37
N ILE A 195 19.18 7.05 -7.77
CA ILE A 195 19.14 5.79 -6.99
C ILE A 195 18.20 5.91 -5.78
N SER A 196 18.17 7.08 -5.15
CA SER A 196 17.40 7.26 -3.91
C SER A 196 15.88 7.22 -4.11
N GLN A 197 15.39 7.59 -5.30
CA GLN A 197 13.97 7.64 -5.65
C GLN A 197 13.10 8.31 -4.55
N GLY A 198 13.63 9.35 -3.92
CA GLY A 198 12.96 10.08 -2.86
C GLY A 198 13.05 9.48 -1.46
N ASP A 199 13.86 8.42 -1.25
CA ASP A 199 14.19 7.90 0.09
C ASP A 199 15.47 8.56 0.63
N SER A 200 15.33 9.43 1.65
CA SER A 200 16.44 10.13 2.30
C SER A 200 17.50 9.21 2.91
N ARG A 201 17.10 8.02 3.38
CA ARG A 201 18.02 7.06 4.01
C ARG A 201 18.96 6.46 2.97
N ILE A 202 18.43 6.14 1.78
CA ILE A 202 19.22 5.63 0.67
C ILE A 202 20.22 6.72 0.25
N ALA A 203 19.77 7.95 0.02
CA ALA A 203 20.65 9.05 -0.37
C ALA A 203 21.81 9.26 0.63
N LEU A 204 21.50 9.33 1.92
CA LEU A 204 22.50 9.56 2.96
C LEU A 204 23.46 8.36 3.15
N ASN A 205 22.97 7.13 2.96
CA ASN A 205 23.83 5.94 2.97
C ASN A 205 24.84 5.96 1.80
N TYR A 206 24.44 6.44 0.62
CA TYR A 206 25.36 6.60 -0.50
C TYR A 206 26.38 7.73 -0.27
N VAL A 207 25.98 8.82 0.39
CA VAL A 207 26.91 9.89 0.82
C VAL A 207 27.92 9.33 1.82
N GLU A 208 27.49 8.51 2.79
CA GLU A 208 28.40 7.86 3.76
C GLU A 208 29.33 6.85 3.07
N MET A 209 28.82 6.07 2.12
CA MET A 209 29.63 5.17 1.31
C MET A 209 30.69 5.94 0.50
N TYR A 210 30.29 7.03 -0.15
CA TYR A 210 31.21 7.90 -0.87
C TYR A 210 32.32 8.42 0.05
N ASN A 211 31.98 8.91 1.25
CA ASN A 211 32.95 9.36 2.24
C ASN A 211 34.01 8.30 2.60
N ASN A 212 33.60 7.03 2.63
CA ASN A 212 34.49 5.93 2.99
C ASN A 212 35.46 5.50 1.88
N ILE A 213 35.10 5.78 0.61
CA ILE A 213 35.88 5.28 -0.55
C ILE A 213 36.55 6.37 -1.40
N HIS A 214 36.10 7.65 -1.32
CA HIS A 214 36.54 8.73 -2.22
C HIS A 214 38.04 9.03 -2.18
N THR A 215 38.75 8.67 -1.10
CA THR A 215 40.18 8.82 -1.00
C THR A 215 40.97 7.64 -1.60
N GLN A 216 40.33 6.53 -1.89
CA GLN A 216 40.92 5.28 -2.35
C GLN A 216 40.60 4.98 -3.82
N MET A 217 39.59 5.63 -4.39
CA MET A 217 39.08 5.38 -5.74
C MET A 217 38.90 6.69 -6.50
N THR A 218 39.05 6.63 -7.81
CA THR A 218 38.75 7.76 -8.69
C THR A 218 37.22 7.99 -8.79
N GLU A 219 36.82 9.21 -9.13
CA GLU A 219 35.41 9.55 -9.31
C GLU A 219 34.74 8.68 -10.40
N ASP A 220 35.42 8.33 -11.46
CA ASP A 220 34.88 7.50 -12.54
C ASP A 220 34.68 6.04 -12.09
N GLU A 221 35.54 5.50 -11.24
CA GLU A 221 35.35 4.19 -10.63
C GLU A 221 34.12 4.19 -9.69
N ILE A 222 34.00 5.22 -8.83
CA ILE A 222 32.85 5.38 -7.93
C ILE A 222 31.55 5.53 -8.73
N PHE A 223 31.57 6.36 -9.78
CA PHE A 223 30.43 6.54 -10.66
C PHE A 223 30.00 5.22 -11.31
N SER A 224 30.95 4.41 -11.78
CA SER A 224 30.67 3.11 -12.38
C SER A 224 30.00 2.14 -11.39
N ILE A 225 30.50 2.09 -10.16
CA ILE A 225 29.91 1.27 -9.07
C ILE A 225 28.47 1.73 -8.75
N PHE A 226 28.23 3.04 -8.67
CA PHE A 226 26.91 3.57 -8.38
C PHE A 226 25.95 3.32 -9.55
N LYS A 227 26.42 3.45 -10.78
CA LYS A 227 25.65 3.19 -12.00
C LYS A 227 25.23 1.71 -12.13
N GLU A 228 26.09 0.77 -11.81
CA GLU A 228 25.72 -0.66 -11.77
C GLU A 228 24.58 -0.93 -10.77
N ARG A 229 24.61 -0.24 -9.63
CA ARG A 229 23.54 -0.33 -8.63
C ARG A 229 22.26 0.37 -9.07
N GLN A 230 22.34 1.49 -9.80
CA GLN A 230 21.18 2.14 -10.42
C GLN A 230 20.46 1.19 -11.37
N VAL A 231 21.18 0.53 -12.27
CA VAL A 231 20.63 -0.47 -13.20
C VAL A 231 19.90 -1.60 -12.45
N SER A 232 20.40 -1.97 -11.26
CA SER A 232 19.73 -2.96 -10.40
C SER A 232 18.46 -2.41 -9.73
N PHE A 233 18.36 -1.10 -9.48
CA PHE A 233 17.17 -0.43 -8.97
C PHE A 233 16.15 -0.15 -10.08
N ASP A 234 16.59 0.27 -11.26
CA ASP A 234 15.74 0.49 -12.44
C ASP A 234 15.03 -0.81 -12.85
N LYS A 235 15.66 -1.97 -12.68
CA LYS A 235 15.01 -3.28 -12.82
C LYS A 235 13.80 -3.47 -11.88
N LYS A 236 13.74 -2.80 -10.74
CA LYS A 236 12.55 -2.83 -9.85
C LYS A 236 11.44 -1.89 -10.31
N GLN A 237 11.78 -0.73 -10.86
CA GLN A 237 10.82 0.21 -11.46
C GLN A 237 10.22 -0.40 -12.74
N ASP A 238 11.06 -0.95 -13.62
CA ASP A 238 10.66 -1.71 -14.80
C ASP A 238 9.69 -2.85 -14.46
N LYS A 239 9.75 -3.40 -13.25
CA LYS A 239 8.88 -4.47 -12.80
C LYS A 239 7.40 -4.10 -12.84
N TYR A 240 7.01 -2.91 -12.35
CA TYR A 240 5.61 -2.45 -12.40
C TYR A 240 5.15 -2.20 -13.83
N ASP A 241 6.03 -1.65 -14.65
CA ASP A 241 5.75 -1.44 -16.07
C ASP A 241 5.64 -2.76 -16.83
N MET A 242 6.51 -3.73 -16.52
CA MET A 242 6.43 -5.08 -17.08
C MET A 242 5.16 -5.82 -16.65
N ILE A 243 4.75 -5.71 -15.37
CA ILE A 243 3.48 -6.27 -14.88
C ILE A 243 2.30 -5.62 -15.60
N SER A 244 2.32 -4.30 -15.77
CA SER A 244 1.30 -3.56 -16.50
C SER A 244 1.26 -3.96 -17.98
N ALA A 245 2.42 -4.14 -18.61
CA ALA A 245 2.53 -4.63 -19.98
C ALA A 245 2.02 -6.06 -20.14
N PHE A 246 2.35 -6.94 -19.20
CA PHE A 246 1.82 -8.31 -19.13
C PHE A 246 0.29 -8.33 -19.10
N ILE A 247 -0.31 -7.63 -18.14
CA ILE A 247 -1.76 -7.53 -17.98
C ILE A 247 -2.42 -6.97 -19.25
N LYS A 248 -1.88 -5.86 -19.78
CA LYS A 248 -2.42 -5.20 -20.98
C LYS A 248 -2.30 -6.08 -22.22
N SER A 249 -1.26 -6.92 -22.33
CA SER A 249 -1.10 -7.87 -23.43
C SER A 249 -2.14 -9.00 -23.36
N VAL A 250 -2.42 -9.54 -22.17
CA VAL A 250 -3.50 -10.52 -21.96
C VAL A 250 -4.86 -9.89 -22.30
N ARG A 251 -5.14 -8.70 -21.79
CA ARG A 251 -6.35 -7.91 -22.09
C ARG A 251 -6.49 -7.58 -23.57
N GLY A 252 -5.39 -7.22 -24.21
CA GLY A 252 -5.32 -6.87 -25.64
C GLY A 252 -5.34 -8.08 -26.59
N SER A 253 -5.40 -9.30 -26.05
CA SER A 253 -5.42 -10.55 -26.85
C SER A 253 -4.16 -10.75 -27.68
N ASP A 254 -3.00 -10.34 -27.16
CA ASP A 254 -1.69 -10.62 -27.75
C ASP A 254 -0.96 -11.71 -26.93
N PRO A 255 -1.07 -13.01 -27.29
CA PRO A 255 -0.46 -14.10 -26.55
C PRO A 255 1.06 -14.07 -26.59
N ASP A 256 1.66 -13.60 -27.68
CA ASP A 256 3.12 -13.57 -27.84
C ASP A 256 3.74 -12.50 -26.93
N ALA A 257 3.18 -11.29 -26.92
CA ALA A 257 3.58 -10.24 -25.99
C ALA A 257 3.33 -10.65 -24.52
N ALA A 258 2.20 -11.30 -24.22
CA ALA A 258 1.89 -11.77 -22.87
C ALA A 258 2.92 -12.81 -22.37
N VAL A 259 3.27 -13.79 -23.19
CA VAL A 259 4.31 -14.77 -22.84
C VAL A 259 5.69 -14.14 -22.73
N TYR A 260 6.03 -13.19 -23.59
CA TYR A 260 7.29 -12.45 -23.51
C TYR A 260 7.43 -11.69 -22.17
N TRP A 261 6.41 -10.94 -21.77
CA TRP A 261 6.43 -10.20 -20.52
C TRP A 261 6.41 -11.13 -19.29
N LEU A 262 5.68 -12.25 -19.34
CA LEU A 262 5.75 -13.30 -18.32
C LEU A 262 7.17 -13.82 -18.16
N ALA A 263 7.83 -14.18 -19.27
CA ALA A 263 9.19 -14.70 -19.25
C ALA A 263 10.18 -13.69 -18.66
N ARG A 264 10.09 -12.41 -19.04
CA ARG A 264 10.93 -11.34 -18.47
C ARG A 264 10.72 -11.15 -16.97
N LEU A 265 9.47 -11.23 -16.49
CA LEU A 265 9.14 -11.13 -15.07
C LEU A 265 9.72 -12.31 -14.28
N LEU A 266 9.56 -13.53 -14.78
CA LEU A 266 10.10 -14.74 -14.14
C LEU A 266 11.63 -14.76 -14.13
N ASP A 267 12.28 -14.36 -15.23
CA ASP A 267 13.75 -14.23 -15.34
C ASP A 267 14.28 -13.15 -14.39
N GLY A 268 13.52 -12.07 -14.20
CA GLY A 268 13.79 -11.02 -13.23
C GLY A 268 13.55 -11.42 -11.77
N GLY A 269 13.16 -12.67 -11.49
CA GLY A 269 12.94 -13.20 -10.14
C GLY A 269 11.58 -12.85 -9.52
N GLU A 270 10.57 -12.53 -10.36
CA GLU A 270 9.21 -12.32 -9.83
C GLU A 270 8.63 -13.64 -9.31
N ASP A 271 7.88 -13.53 -8.19
CA ASP A 271 7.21 -14.68 -7.59
C ASP A 271 6.16 -15.28 -8.54
N PRO A 272 6.30 -16.55 -8.95
CA PRO A 272 5.30 -17.22 -9.78
C PRO A 272 3.89 -17.18 -9.20
N LYS A 273 3.76 -17.20 -7.87
CA LYS A 273 2.47 -17.11 -7.18
C LYS A 273 1.82 -15.72 -7.36
N TYR A 274 2.64 -14.68 -7.43
CA TYR A 274 2.13 -13.33 -7.72
C TYR A 274 1.59 -13.27 -9.15
N MET A 275 2.30 -13.83 -10.12
CA MET A 275 1.84 -13.90 -11.52
C MET A 275 0.55 -14.71 -11.65
N ALA A 276 0.45 -15.83 -10.94
CA ALA A 276 -0.78 -16.64 -10.92
C ALA A 276 -1.97 -15.86 -10.33
N ARG A 277 -1.77 -15.09 -9.24
CA ARG A 277 -2.81 -14.23 -8.68
C ARG A 277 -3.27 -13.16 -9.67
N ARG A 278 -2.36 -12.57 -10.44
CA ARG A 278 -2.72 -11.60 -11.49
C ARG A 278 -3.58 -12.24 -12.58
N LEU A 279 -3.21 -13.40 -13.08
CA LEU A 279 -4.01 -14.15 -14.06
C LEU A 279 -5.40 -14.51 -13.51
N PHE A 280 -5.49 -14.87 -12.22
CA PHE A 280 -6.77 -15.18 -11.57
C PHE A 280 -7.71 -13.96 -11.52
N ILE A 281 -7.17 -12.76 -11.27
CA ILE A 281 -7.95 -11.51 -11.32
C ILE A 281 -8.38 -11.22 -12.76
N GLU A 282 -7.47 -11.27 -13.73
CA GLU A 282 -7.72 -11.01 -15.15
C GLU A 282 -8.82 -11.93 -15.74
N ALA A 283 -8.85 -13.19 -15.28
CA ALA A 283 -9.88 -14.14 -15.69
C ALA A 283 -11.30 -13.68 -15.32
N SER A 284 -11.46 -12.94 -14.25
CA SER A 284 -12.75 -12.39 -13.80
C SER A 284 -12.98 -10.95 -14.29
N GLU A 285 -11.93 -10.12 -14.32
CA GLU A 285 -12.00 -8.70 -14.66
C GLU A 285 -12.23 -8.48 -16.17
N ASP A 286 -11.43 -9.16 -17.01
CA ASP A 286 -11.37 -8.89 -18.44
C ASP A 286 -12.01 -9.98 -19.30
N ILE A 287 -12.22 -11.18 -18.78
CA ILE A 287 -12.84 -12.31 -19.50
C ILE A 287 -14.24 -12.59 -18.98
N GLY A 288 -14.36 -12.77 -17.67
CA GLY A 288 -15.65 -12.91 -16.99
C GLY A 288 -16.58 -13.93 -17.67
N MET A 289 -17.80 -13.50 -17.97
CA MET A 289 -18.84 -14.34 -18.57
C MET A 289 -18.66 -14.59 -20.07
N ALA A 290 -17.67 -13.96 -20.72
CA ALA A 290 -17.36 -14.27 -22.12
C ALA A 290 -16.77 -15.68 -22.27
N ASN A 291 -15.97 -16.11 -21.28
CA ASN A 291 -15.43 -17.48 -21.18
C ASN A 291 -15.25 -17.89 -19.71
N PRO A 292 -16.26 -18.47 -19.04
CA PRO A 292 -16.19 -18.85 -17.62
C PRO A 292 -15.10 -19.87 -17.28
N GLU A 293 -14.62 -20.66 -18.27
CA GLU A 293 -13.54 -21.62 -18.06
C GLU A 293 -12.21 -20.94 -17.74
N ALA A 294 -12.03 -19.67 -18.15
CA ALA A 294 -10.81 -18.92 -17.88
C ALA A 294 -10.50 -18.84 -16.36
N LEU A 295 -11.53 -18.68 -15.53
CA LEU A 295 -11.37 -18.67 -14.08
C LEU A 295 -10.91 -20.04 -13.54
N LEU A 296 -11.39 -21.12 -14.10
CA LEU A 296 -11.00 -22.49 -13.71
C LEU A 296 -9.53 -22.75 -14.10
N ILE A 297 -9.11 -22.35 -15.29
CA ILE A 297 -7.73 -22.49 -15.77
C ILE A 297 -6.79 -21.64 -14.89
N ALA A 298 -7.14 -20.40 -14.60
CA ALA A 298 -6.36 -19.54 -13.72
C ALA A 298 -6.27 -20.10 -12.29
N SER A 299 -7.36 -20.68 -11.76
CA SER A 299 -7.38 -21.35 -10.46
C SER A 299 -6.46 -22.58 -10.45
N ALA A 300 -6.48 -23.39 -11.49
CA ALA A 300 -5.60 -24.54 -11.62
C ALA A 300 -4.12 -24.11 -11.66
N ALA A 301 -3.79 -23.04 -12.39
CA ALA A 301 -2.44 -22.48 -12.44
C ALA A 301 -1.99 -21.95 -11.07
N MET A 302 -2.87 -21.27 -10.32
CA MET A 302 -2.58 -20.79 -8.99
C MET A 302 -2.30 -21.93 -8.00
N ASN A 303 -3.12 -22.99 -8.02
CA ASN A 303 -2.90 -24.19 -7.20
C ASN A 303 -1.59 -24.92 -7.56
N ALA A 304 -1.24 -24.96 -8.84
CA ALA A 304 0.01 -25.53 -9.30
C ALA A 304 1.22 -24.75 -8.79
N CYS A 305 1.16 -23.40 -8.79
CA CYS A 305 2.22 -22.54 -8.25
C CYS A 305 2.50 -22.75 -6.76
N GLU A 306 1.52 -23.26 -5.99
CA GLU A 306 1.72 -23.58 -4.58
C GLU A 306 2.48 -24.91 -4.39
N LYS A 307 2.36 -25.85 -5.31
CA LYS A 307 2.85 -27.23 -5.19
C LYS A 307 4.08 -27.51 -6.06
N ILE A 308 4.25 -26.76 -7.14
CA ILE A 308 5.30 -26.96 -8.14
C ILE A 308 6.17 -25.70 -8.14
N GLY A 309 7.48 -25.88 -8.00
CA GLY A 309 8.44 -24.77 -8.03
C GLY A 309 8.94 -24.47 -9.45
N MET A 310 9.85 -23.49 -9.53
CA MET A 310 10.64 -23.27 -10.74
C MET A 310 11.63 -24.42 -10.91
N PRO A 311 11.99 -24.83 -12.16
CA PRO A 311 11.60 -24.16 -13.40
C PRO A 311 10.28 -24.65 -14.02
N GLU A 312 9.63 -25.69 -13.53
CA GLU A 312 8.50 -26.37 -14.21
C GLU A 312 7.23 -25.51 -14.21
N VAL A 313 6.97 -24.75 -13.14
CA VAL A 313 5.74 -23.93 -13.01
C VAL A 313 5.61 -22.87 -14.11
N ARG A 314 6.72 -22.44 -14.74
CA ARG A 314 6.68 -21.51 -15.87
C ARG A 314 5.83 -22.01 -17.05
N ILE A 315 5.80 -23.34 -17.26
CA ILE A 315 5.04 -23.97 -18.36
C ILE A 315 3.54 -23.84 -18.09
N ILE A 316 3.14 -24.06 -16.84
CA ILE A 316 1.74 -23.97 -16.41
C ILE A 316 1.26 -22.51 -16.46
N LEU A 317 2.10 -21.56 -16.02
CA LEU A 317 1.81 -20.14 -16.14
C LEU A 317 1.68 -19.69 -17.60
N ALA A 318 2.57 -20.14 -18.47
CA ALA A 318 2.49 -19.84 -19.90
C ALA A 318 1.20 -20.41 -20.53
N HIS A 319 0.81 -21.64 -20.20
CA HIS A 319 -0.45 -22.24 -20.63
C HIS A 319 -1.65 -21.38 -20.23
N ALA A 320 -1.77 -21.02 -18.94
CA ALA A 320 -2.85 -20.15 -18.47
C ALA A 320 -2.81 -18.77 -19.15
N THR A 321 -1.64 -18.17 -19.31
CA THR A 321 -1.45 -16.88 -19.98
C THR A 321 -1.97 -16.90 -21.40
N ILE A 322 -1.57 -17.89 -22.20
CA ILE A 322 -2.02 -18.05 -23.59
C ILE A 322 -3.54 -18.25 -23.62
N TYR A 323 -4.08 -19.14 -22.77
CA TYR A 323 -5.51 -19.41 -22.73
C TYR A 323 -6.32 -18.13 -22.43
N LEU A 324 -5.89 -17.34 -21.46
CA LEU A 324 -6.53 -16.08 -21.12
C LEU A 324 -6.38 -15.04 -22.24
N ALA A 325 -5.20 -14.95 -22.85
CA ALA A 325 -4.96 -14.01 -23.94
C ALA A 325 -5.87 -14.26 -25.14
N ILE A 326 -6.06 -15.54 -25.56
CA ILE A 326 -6.91 -15.88 -26.71
C ILE A 326 -8.39 -15.96 -26.39
N SER A 327 -8.79 -15.92 -25.11
CA SER A 327 -10.20 -15.94 -24.70
C SER A 327 -10.92 -14.68 -25.12
N SER A 328 -12.22 -14.80 -25.45
CA SER A 328 -13.09 -13.64 -25.65
C SER A 328 -13.12 -12.75 -24.41
N LYS A 329 -13.14 -11.45 -24.59
CA LYS A 329 -13.06 -10.46 -23.50
C LYS A 329 -14.44 -9.90 -23.14
N SER A 330 -14.66 -9.71 -21.85
CA SER A 330 -15.80 -8.98 -21.31
C SER A 330 -15.50 -8.48 -19.88
N ASN A 331 -15.71 -7.23 -19.62
CA ASN A 331 -15.65 -6.62 -18.29
C ASN A 331 -17.03 -6.46 -17.63
N SER A 332 -18.06 -7.10 -18.18
CA SER A 332 -19.45 -6.97 -17.72
C SER A 332 -19.64 -7.31 -16.24
N VAL A 333 -18.88 -8.27 -15.72
CA VAL A 333 -18.89 -8.66 -14.29
C VAL A 333 -18.27 -7.56 -13.42
N TYR A 334 -17.15 -7.01 -13.84
CA TYR A 334 -16.47 -5.91 -13.15
C TYR A 334 -17.35 -4.66 -13.12
N GLU A 335 -17.91 -4.24 -14.26
CA GLU A 335 -18.82 -3.10 -14.34
C GLU A 335 -20.08 -3.29 -13.50
N ALA A 336 -20.59 -4.52 -13.39
CA ALA A 336 -21.80 -4.80 -12.61
C ALA A 336 -21.58 -4.57 -11.11
N ILE A 337 -20.49 -5.11 -10.55
CA ILE A 337 -20.20 -4.93 -9.12
C ILE A 337 -19.79 -3.50 -8.79
N ASP A 338 -18.98 -2.88 -9.64
CA ASP A 338 -18.53 -1.50 -9.43
C ASP A 338 -19.70 -0.51 -9.54
N GLY A 339 -20.60 -0.72 -10.48
CA GLY A 339 -21.83 0.07 -10.59
C GLY A 339 -22.71 -0.02 -9.34
N ALA A 340 -22.87 -1.22 -8.79
CA ALA A 340 -23.64 -1.43 -7.55
C ALA A 340 -22.95 -0.76 -6.34
N LEU A 341 -21.63 -0.91 -6.20
CA LEU A 341 -20.86 -0.28 -5.14
C LEU A 341 -20.86 1.26 -5.24
N ALA A 342 -20.83 1.80 -6.45
CA ALA A 342 -20.90 3.24 -6.69
C ALA A 342 -22.26 3.82 -6.24
N ASP A 343 -23.36 3.13 -6.48
CA ASP A 343 -24.69 3.54 -6.02
C ASP A 343 -24.78 3.55 -4.50
N ILE A 344 -24.29 2.50 -3.85
CA ILE A 344 -24.25 2.41 -2.39
C ILE A 344 -23.43 3.57 -1.80
N LYS A 345 -22.28 3.88 -2.37
CA LYS A 345 -21.43 5.00 -1.94
C LYS A 345 -22.10 6.37 -2.12
N LYS A 346 -23.00 6.51 -3.10
CA LYS A 346 -23.81 7.71 -3.30
C LYS A 346 -25.01 7.82 -2.36
N GLY A 347 -25.21 6.83 -1.48
CA GLY A 347 -26.34 6.79 -0.56
C GLY A 347 -27.64 6.23 -1.19
N GLU A 348 -27.57 5.62 -2.38
CA GLU A 348 -28.73 4.95 -3.01
C GLU A 348 -29.02 3.59 -2.36
N LEU A 349 -29.23 3.61 -1.04
CA LEU A 349 -29.55 2.41 -0.28
C LEU A 349 -31.01 1.99 -0.53
N GLN A 350 -31.24 0.69 -0.57
CA GLN A 350 -32.58 0.12 -0.68
C GLN A 350 -32.85 -0.80 0.50
N GLU A 351 -34.08 -0.75 1.02
CA GLU A 351 -34.56 -1.74 1.98
C GLU A 351 -34.76 -3.10 1.29
N VAL A 352 -34.63 -4.17 2.04
CA VAL A 352 -34.87 -5.52 1.55
C VAL A 352 -36.39 -5.67 1.30
N PRO A 353 -36.83 -6.13 0.11
CA PRO A 353 -38.27 -6.38 -0.14
C PRO A 353 -38.85 -7.40 0.85
N ILE A 354 -40.02 -7.11 1.39
CA ILE A 354 -40.69 -7.91 2.45
C ILE A 354 -40.75 -9.39 2.09
N ASN A 355 -41.05 -9.71 0.82
CA ASN A 355 -41.20 -11.08 0.34
C ASN A 355 -39.91 -11.92 0.35
N ILE A 356 -38.75 -11.31 0.52
CA ILE A 356 -37.42 -11.98 0.61
C ILE A 356 -36.67 -11.71 1.93
N CYS A 357 -37.32 -11.05 2.90
CA CYS A 357 -36.82 -10.94 4.25
C CYS A 357 -36.78 -12.31 4.94
N HIS A 358 -35.95 -12.44 6.00
CA HIS A 358 -35.76 -13.68 6.75
C HIS A 358 -37.06 -14.23 7.33
N ASP A 359 -37.95 -13.36 7.85
CA ASP A 359 -39.27 -13.71 8.42
C ASP A 359 -40.38 -13.66 7.37
N ASN A 360 -40.11 -14.12 6.18
CA ASN A 360 -40.89 -13.85 4.99
C ASN A 360 -42.35 -14.35 4.99
N VAL A 361 -43.24 -13.45 4.62
CA VAL A 361 -44.61 -13.80 4.18
C VAL A 361 -44.68 -13.50 2.68
N GLY A 362 -44.74 -14.58 1.86
CA GLY A 362 -45.01 -14.44 0.44
C GLY A 362 -43.83 -14.71 -0.53
N TYR A 363 -42.71 -15.24 -0.06
CA TYR A 363 -41.65 -15.73 -0.96
C TYR A 363 -42.17 -16.91 -1.80
N LYS A 364 -41.99 -16.80 -3.10
CA LYS A 364 -42.30 -17.86 -4.04
C LYS A 364 -41.02 -18.66 -4.31
N TYR A 365 -40.98 -19.92 -3.86
CA TYR A 365 -39.82 -20.77 -4.06
C TYR A 365 -39.76 -21.22 -5.55
N PRO A 366 -38.70 -20.82 -6.30
CA PRO A 366 -38.65 -21.04 -7.75
C PRO A 366 -38.75 -22.49 -8.18
N HIS A 367 -38.23 -23.43 -7.39
CA HIS A 367 -38.24 -24.87 -7.71
C HIS A 367 -39.67 -25.49 -7.69
N ASN A 368 -40.71 -24.78 -7.16
CA ASN A 368 -42.07 -25.21 -7.20
C ASN A 368 -42.78 -24.79 -8.51
N TYR A 369 -42.05 -24.14 -9.44
CA TYR A 369 -42.62 -23.61 -10.69
C TYR A 369 -41.90 -24.18 -11.90
N THR A 370 -42.56 -24.16 -13.06
CA THR A 370 -41.99 -24.60 -14.34
C THR A 370 -40.69 -23.86 -14.63
N ASP A 371 -39.70 -24.56 -15.17
CA ASP A 371 -38.34 -24.08 -15.47
C ASP A 371 -37.57 -23.54 -14.24
N ASN A 372 -38.01 -23.90 -13.02
CA ASN A 372 -37.43 -23.40 -11.75
C ASN A 372 -37.38 -21.87 -11.70
N PHE A 373 -38.40 -21.20 -12.27
CA PHE A 373 -38.45 -19.76 -12.35
C PHE A 373 -39.83 -19.22 -11.99
N VAL A 374 -39.87 -18.12 -11.23
CA VAL A 374 -41.08 -17.36 -10.93
C VAL A 374 -40.77 -15.88 -10.84
N LYS A 375 -41.55 -15.06 -11.52
CA LYS A 375 -41.39 -13.61 -11.40
C LYS A 375 -41.82 -13.15 -10.02
N GLN A 376 -40.90 -12.52 -9.32
CA GLN A 376 -41.17 -11.85 -8.06
C GLN A 376 -40.16 -10.69 -7.88
N LYS A 377 -40.38 -9.87 -6.86
CA LYS A 377 -39.56 -8.70 -6.59
C LYS A 377 -38.34 -9.08 -5.75
N TYR A 378 -37.12 -8.76 -6.25
CA TYR A 378 -35.87 -8.98 -5.56
C TYR A 378 -35.15 -7.66 -5.17
N MET A 379 -35.64 -6.52 -5.67
CA MET A 379 -35.19 -5.18 -5.32
C MET A 379 -36.39 -4.24 -5.32
N ASN A 380 -36.44 -3.25 -4.43
CA ASN A 380 -37.52 -2.27 -4.38
C ASN A 380 -37.54 -1.36 -5.62
N ARG A 381 -36.38 -0.91 -6.06
CA ARG A 381 -36.19 -0.20 -7.32
C ARG A 381 -35.33 -1.07 -8.23
N LYS A 382 -35.92 -1.58 -9.33
CA LYS A 382 -35.18 -2.42 -10.30
C LYS A 382 -34.15 -1.56 -10.98
N LYS A 383 -32.88 -2.00 -10.92
CA LYS A 383 -31.74 -1.40 -11.62
C LYS A 383 -30.95 -2.51 -12.29
N LYS A 384 -30.53 -2.29 -13.52
CA LYS A 384 -29.80 -3.28 -14.31
C LYS A 384 -28.30 -3.02 -14.16
N TYR A 385 -27.62 -3.82 -13.35
CA TYR A 385 -26.19 -3.75 -13.16
C TYR A 385 -25.44 -4.65 -14.16
N TYR A 386 -25.86 -5.91 -14.28
CA TYR A 386 -25.26 -6.81 -15.24
C TYR A 386 -25.81 -6.54 -16.65
N LYS A 387 -24.92 -6.12 -17.54
CA LYS A 387 -25.21 -5.83 -18.95
C LYS A 387 -24.35 -6.77 -19.79
N PRO A 388 -24.92 -7.89 -20.28
CA PRO A 388 -24.20 -8.84 -21.14
C PRO A 388 -23.55 -8.14 -22.34
N SER A 389 -22.30 -8.47 -22.60
CA SER A 389 -21.54 -7.99 -23.75
C SER A 389 -21.95 -8.69 -25.05
N ASN A 390 -21.43 -8.23 -26.17
CA ASN A 390 -21.83 -8.73 -27.51
C ASN A 390 -21.05 -9.99 -27.99
N ASN A 391 -20.41 -10.74 -27.07
CA ASN A 391 -19.76 -12.01 -27.39
C ASN A 391 -20.76 -13.18 -27.42
N LYS A 392 -20.33 -14.34 -27.95
CA LYS A 392 -21.18 -15.51 -28.15
C LYS A 392 -21.88 -15.99 -26.87
N ASN A 393 -21.13 -16.15 -25.77
CA ASN A 393 -21.68 -16.65 -24.51
C ASN A 393 -22.66 -15.67 -23.88
N GLU A 394 -22.32 -14.40 -23.84
CA GLU A 394 -23.17 -13.40 -23.20
C GLU A 394 -24.40 -13.07 -24.04
N LYS A 395 -24.38 -13.25 -25.36
CA LYS A 395 -25.61 -13.24 -26.21
C LYS A 395 -26.57 -14.31 -25.76
N MET A 396 -26.13 -15.55 -25.58
CA MET A 396 -27.01 -16.63 -25.09
C MET A 396 -27.54 -16.34 -23.69
N ILE A 397 -26.73 -15.74 -22.82
CA ILE A 397 -27.19 -15.31 -21.48
C ILE A 397 -28.23 -14.20 -21.59
N ALA A 398 -28.03 -13.21 -22.45
CA ALA A 398 -28.98 -12.12 -22.70
C ALA A 398 -30.32 -12.68 -23.21
N GLU A 399 -30.31 -13.58 -24.20
CA GLU A 399 -31.54 -14.23 -24.74
C GLU A 399 -32.28 -15.00 -23.64
N LYS A 400 -31.55 -15.77 -22.81
CA LYS A 400 -32.11 -16.50 -21.67
C LYS A 400 -32.78 -15.54 -20.67
N LEU A 401 -32.08 -14.47 -20.28
CA LEU A 401 -32.58 -13.47 -19.34
C LEU A 401 -33.84 -12.75 -19.90
N ASN A 402 -33.77 -12.36 -21.17
CA ASN A 402 -34.93 -11.73 -21.84
C ASN A 402 -36.11 -12.66 -21.87
N LYS A 403 -35.94 -13.96 -22.18
CA LYS A 403 -37.02 -14.96 -22.15
C LYS A 403 -37.62 -15.11 -20.75
N LEU A 404 -36.79 -15.14 -19.71
CA LEU A 404 -37.29 -15.30 -18.32
C LEU A 404 -38.01 -14.06 -17.81
N TRP A 405 -37.47 -12.87 -18.08
CA TRP A 405 -38.01 -11.62 -17.54
C TRP A 405 -38.99 -10.90 -18.47
N ASN A 406 -39.12 -11.35 -19.74
CA ASN A 406 -39.90 -10.71 -20.81
C ASN A 406 -39.51 -9.21 -20.95
N GLU A 407 -38.23 -8.96 -21.13
CA GLU A 407 -37.65 -7.64 -21.41
C GLU A 407 -37.27 -7.52 -22.88
#